data_5134d525534e59eed099d1c8b1dc5875
#
_entry.id   5134d525534e59eed099d1c8b1dc5875
#
_cell.length_a   1.000
_cell.length_b   1.000
_cell.length_c   1.000
_cell.angle_alpha   90.00
_cell.angle_beta   90.00
_cell.angle_gamma   90.00
#
_symmetry.space_group_name_H-M   'P 1'
#
loop_
_entity.id
_entity.type
_entity.pdbx_description
1 polymer ?
#
loop_
_entity_poly.entity_id
_entity_poly.type
_entity_poly.pdbx_seq_one_letter_code
_entity_poly.pdbx_strand_id
1 'polypeptide(L)'
;LLLCVFLLSGCEDSVPGSSQFFGSNNYPERLSEWGLVWIDANTLRIAEDSFIYTLNTPLFSDYALKLRTLRIPKNQKATYDDNESFGFPVGTVVSKTFFYRSPNGQSVTLTSKWDGTLDNLDVDKLRLIETRLLVRQETGWEALPYIWRGDDAYLKVTGDLKELPIT
;
A
#
# COMPACT_ATOMS: atom_id res chain seq x y z
N LEU A 1 -42.77 -5.54 33.75
CA LEU A 1 -41.77 -6.36 33.07
C LEU A 1 -41.00 -5.47 32.09
N LEU A 2 -39.76 -5.04 32.47
CA LEU A 2 -38.94 -4.14 31.67
C LEU A 2 -38.00 -5.00 30.79
N LEU A 3 -38.21 -4.97 29.48
CA LEU A 3 -37.37 -5.71 28.53
C LEU A 3 -36.17 -4.83 28.14
N CYS A 4 -35.01 -5.11 28.73
CA CYS A 4 -33.74 -4.50 28.27
C CYS A 4 -33.27 -5.16 26.97
N VAL A 5 -33.40 -4.44 25.86
CA VAL A 5 -32.77 -4.81 24.59
C VAL A 5 -31.28 -4.36 24.63
N PHE A 6 -30.39 -5.32 24.82
CA PHE A 6 -28.96 -5.11 24.61
C PHE A 6 -28.67 -5.03 23.09
N LEU A 7 -28.38 -3.84 22.59
CA LEU A 7 -27.79 -3.65 21.29
C LEU A 7 -26.31 -4.09 21.39
N LEU A 8 -26.02 -5.30 20.93
CA LEU A 8 -24.66 -5.74 20.66
C LEU A 8 -24.15 -4.96 19.45
N SER A 9 -23.39 -3.90 19.68
CA SER A 9 -22.48 -3.34 18.67
C SER A 9 -21.45 -4.43 18.36
N GLY A 10 -21.68 -5.18 17.29
CA GLY A 10 -20.65 -6.04 16.75
C GLY A 10 -19.51 -5.15 16.23
N CYS A 11 -18.33 -5.22 16.84
CA CYS A 11 -17.11 -4.91 16.13
C CYS A 11 -17.05 -5.90 14.95
N GLU A 12 -17.17 -5.42 13.73
CA GLU A 12 -16.73 -6.19 12.56
C GLU A 12 -15.22 -6.32 12.68
N ASP A 13 -14.78 -7.46 13.19
CA ASP A 13 -13.38 -7.85 13.10
C ASP A 13 -13.05 -7.93 11.59
N SER A 14 -12.23 -7.00 11.11
CA SER A 14 -11.74 -7.03 9.74
C SER A 14 -11.00 -8.35 9.53
N VAL A 15 -11.50 -9.17 8.62
CA VAL A 15 -10.85 -10.43 8.25
C VAL A 15 -9.45 -10.09 7.72
N PRO A 16 -8.36 -10.61 8.32
CA PRO A 16 -7.03 -10.37 7.81
C PRO A 16 -6.95 -10.79 6.32
N GLY A 17 -6.53 -9.87 5.45
CA GLY A 17 -6.39 -10.13 4.01
C GLY A 17 -7.53 -9.60 3.13
N SER A 18 -8.59 -9.03 3.68
CA SER A 18 -9.62 -8.34 2.87
C SER A 18 -9.33 -6.84 2.80
N SER A 19 -9.17 -6.32 1.57
CA SER A 19 -8.97 -4.89 1.36
C SER A 19 -10.27 -4.10 1.60
N GLN A 20 -10.15 -2.90 2.19
CA GLN A 20 -11.25 -1.98 2.38
C GLN A 20 -11.13 -0.80 1.42
N PHE A 21 -12.26 -0.16 1.12
CA PHE A 21 -12.31 1.09 0.36
C PHE A 21 -12.82 2.22 1.26
N PHE A 22 -12.12 3.34 1.20
CA PHE A 22 -12.47 4.55 1.95
C PHE A 22 -12.80 5.68 0.99
N GLY A 23 -13.93 6.35 1.22
CA GLY A 23 -14.33 7.53 0.44
C GLY A 23 -13.50 8.76 0.77
N SER A 24 -13.56 9.76 -0.12
CA SER A 24 -12.88 11.06 0.05
C SER A 24 -13.13 11.66 1.43
N ASN A 25 -12.09 12.26 2.01
CA ASN A 25 -12.08 12.89 3.34
C ASN A 25 -12.31 11.95 4.54
N ASN A 26 -12.32 10.64 4.33
CA ASN A 26 -12.46 9.64 5.41
C ASN A 26 -11.36 8.58 5.33
N TYR A 27 -10.12 9.03 5.12
CA TYR A 27 -8.99 8.12 5.00
C TYR A 27 -8.44 7.73 6.36
N PRO A 28 -8.12 6.45 6.58
CA PRO A 28 -7.57 5.99 7.84
C PRO A 28 -6.18 6.58 8.08
N GLU A 29 -5.82 6.73 9.34
CA GLU A 29 -4.49 7.20 9.73
C GLU A 29 -3.41 6.18 9.40
N ARG A 30 -3.74 4.88 9.48
CA ARG A 30 -2.80 3.77 9.28
C ARG A 30 -3.02 3.08 7.94
N LEU A 31 -1.91 2.71 7.29
CA LEU A 31 -1.93 1.96 6.04
C LEU A 31 -2.54 0.57 6.22
N SER A 32 -2.27 -0.09 7.34
CA SER A 32 -2.79 -1.44 7.63
C SER A 32 -4.32 -1.51 7.61
N GLU A 33 -5.01 -0.43 7.95
CA GLU A 33 -6.48 -0.35 7.94
C GLU A 33 -7.08 -0.50 6.52
N TRP A 34 -6.33 -0.20 5.48
CA TRP A 34 -6.74 -0.47 4.10
C TRP A 34 -6.77 -1.97 3.78
N GLY A 35 -6.03 -2.79 4.52
CA GLY A 35 -5.84 -4.20 4.20
C GLY A 35 -5.14 -4.45 2.86
N LEU A 36 -4.47 -3.44 2.29
CA LEU A 36 -3.78 -3.52 0.98
C LEU A 36 -2.34 -3.96 1.10
N VAL A 37 -1.61 -3.36 2.06
CA VAL A 37 -0.20 -3.65 2.36
C VAL A 37 0.01 -3.53 3.86
N TRP A 38 0.53 -4.55 4.50
CA TRP A 38 0.79 -4.58 5.94
C TRP A 38 1.97 -5.49 6.29
N ILE A 39 2.43 -5.42 7.53
CA ILE A 39 3.44 -6.35 8.06
C ILE A 39 2.73 -7.43 8.90
N ASP A 40 3.05 -8.68 8.60
CA ASP A 40 2.62 -9.85 9.37
C ASP A 40 3.78 -10.80 9.54
N ALA A 41 4.03 -11.23 10.80
CA ALA A 41 5.12 -12.13 11.14
C ALA A 41 6.45 -11.73 10.46
N ASN A 42 6.83 -10.45 10.60
CA ASN A 42 8.06 -9.86 10.03
C ASN A 42 8.17 -9.93 8.49
N THR A 43 7.05 -10.09 7.81
CA THR A 43 6.97 -10.15 6.35
C THR A 43 6.01 -9.11 5.82
N LEU A 44 6.40 -8.40 4.75
CA LEU A 44 5.50 -7.49 4.05
C LEU A 44 4.47 -8.31 3.27
N ARG A 45 3.20 -8.10 3.56
CA ARG A 45 2.05 -8.76 2.96
C ARG A 45 1.28 -7.80 2.06
N ILE A 46 0.59 -8.36 1.10
CA ILE A 46 -0.38 -7.65 0.24
C ILE A 46 -1.72 -8.37 0.25
N ALA A 47 -2.78 -7.65 -0.07
CA ALA A 47 -4.12 -8.21 -0.18
C ALA A 47 -4.18 -9.29 -1.28
N GLU A 48 -4.92 -10.36 -1.04
CA GLU A 48 -5.11 -11.45 -2.00
C GLU A 48 -5.83 -11.02 -3.28
N ASP A 49 -6.67 -9.96 -3.19
CA ASP A 49 -7.37 -9.36 -4.32
C ASP A 49 -6.55 -8.27 -5.05
N SER A 50 -5.25 -8.17 -4.74
CA SER A 50 -4.31 -7.24 -5.36
C SER A 50 -3.37 -7.94 -6.34
N PHE A 51 -3.08 -7.27 -7.46
CA PHE A 51 -2.12 -7.73 -8.47
C PHE A 51 -0.79 -6.98 -8.32
N ILE A 52 0.33 -7.71 -8.29
CA ILE A 52 1.65 -7.09 -8.41
C ILE A 52 1.92 -6.80 -9.88
N TYR A 53 2.50 -5.62 -10.16
CA TYR A 53 2.93 -5.29 -11.52
C TYR A 53 4.28 -4.55 -11.52
N THR A 54 4.99 -4.65 -12.63
CA THR A 54 6.24 -3.95 -12.90
C THR A 54 6.08 -3.04 -14.12
N LEU A 55 6.95 -2.04 -14.22
CA LEU A 55 7.00 -1.15 -15.39
C LEU A 55 8.16 -1.55 -16.28
N ASN A 56 7.95 -1.54 -17.61
CA ASN A 56 9.01 -1.77 -18.59
C ASN A 56 10.11 -0.69 -18.50
N THR A 57 9.69 0.56 -18.19
CA THR A 57 10.62 1.70 -18.04
C THR A 57 10.30 2.41 -16.71
N PRO A 58 10.86 1.93 -15.59
CA PRO A 58 10.62 2.55 -14.29
C PRO A 58 11.40 3.87 -14.18
N LEU A 59 10.75 4.89 -13.62
CA LEU A 59 11.44 6.14 -13.27
C LEU A 59 12.44 5.90 -12.15
N PHE A 60 13.60 6.56 -12.27
CA PHE A 60 14.61 6.60 -11.21
C PHE A 60 14.05 7.28 -9.96
N SER A 61 14.39 6.79 -8.79
CA SER A 61 13.99 7.34 -7.49
C SER A 61 15.09 6.98 -6.48
N ASP A 62 16.23 7.59 -6.61
CA ASP A 62 17.39 7.46 -5.71
C ASP A 62 17.71 6.01 -5.30
N TYR A 63 17.65 5.10 -6.28
CA TYR A 63 17.83 3.65 -6.11
C TYR A 63 16.81 2.94 -5.22
N ALA A 64 15.74 3.61 -4.80
CA ALA A 64 14.68 2.94 -4.05
C ALA A 64 13.99 1.88 -4.92
N LEU A 65 13.85 0.69 -4.37
CA LEU A 65 13.04 -0.39 -4.94
C LEU A 65 11.56 -0.07 -4.76
N LYS A 66 10.70 -0.64 -5.60
CA LYS A 66 9.29 -0.28 -5.64
C LYS A 66 8.41 -1.51 -5.80
N LEU A 67 7.74 -1.92 -4.73
CA LEU A 67 6.61 -2.83 -4.82
C LEU A 67 5.39 -2.05 -5.30
N ARG A 68 4.76 -2.50 -6.39
CA ARG A 68 3.54 -1.90 -6.92
C ARG A 68 2.42 -2.91 -6.95
N THR A 69 1.26 -2.48 -6.46
CA THR A 69 0.06 -3.31 -6.53
C THR A 69 -1.10 -2.54 -7.15
N LEU A 70 -1.99 -3.27 -7.77
CA LEU A 70 -3.25 -2.77 -8.31
C LEU A 70 -4.38 -3.62 -7.74
N ARG A 71 -5.34 -2.96 -7.13
CA ARG A 71 -6.58 -3.58 -6.66
C ARG A 71 -7.76 -2.95 -7.39
N ILE A 72 -8.56 -3.77 -8.06
CA ILE A 72 -9.82 -3.36 -8.71
C ILE A 72 -10.98 -3.95 -7.89
N PRO A 73 -12.08 -3.21 -7.67
CA PRO A 73 -13.22 -3.72 -6.91
C PRO A 73 -13.76 -5.02 -7.51
N LYS A 74 -14.21 -5.92 -6.64
CA LYS A 74 -14.74 -7.22 -7.04
C LYS A 74 -15.87 -7.06 -8.07
N ASN A 75 -15.85 -7.92 -9.11
CA ASN A 75 -16.81 -7.91 -10.22
C ASN A 75 -16.75 -6.65 -11.10
N GLN A 76 -15.72 -5.81 -11.00
CA GLN A 76 -15.48 -4.70 -11.91
C GLN A 76 -14.24 -4.94 -12.75
N LYS A 77 -14.10 -4.19 -13.84
CA LYS A 77 -12.97 -4.29 -14.77
C LYS A 77 -12.50 -2.90 -15.18
N ALA A 78 -11.20 -2.78 -15.46
CA ALA A 78 -10.68 -1.65 -16.19
C ALA A 78 -11.13 -1.73 -17.65
N THR A 79 -11.42 -0.58 -18.26
CA THR A 79 -11.70 -0.46 -19.68
C THR A 79 -10.43 -0.07 -20.43
N TYR A 80 -10.22 -0.69 -21.56
CA TYR A 80 -9.12 -0.35 -22.47
C TYR A 80 -9.63 0.60 -23.56
N ASP A 81 -8.82 1.59 -23.90
CA ASP A 81 -8.99 2.49 -25.03
C ASP A 81 -7.66 2.60 -25.78
N ASP A 82 -7.71 2.57 -27.11
CA ASP A 82 -6.50 2.61 -27.95
C ASP A 82 -5.76 3.97 -27.90
N ASN A 83 -6.45 5.03 -27.55
CA ASN A 83 -5.94 6.41 -27.58
C ASN A 83 -5.79 7.04 -26.18
N GLU A 84 -6.25 6.35 -25.15
CA GLU A 84 -6.26 6.89 -23.78
C GLU A 84 -5.66 5.91 -22.76
N SER A 85 -5.47 6.38 -21.54
CA SER A 85 -5.12 5.51 -20.41
C SER A 85 -6.30 4.61 -20.03
N PHE A 86 -6.01 3.50 -19.37
CA PHE A 86 -7.07 2.62 -18.84
C PHE A 86 -8.10 3.40 -18.01
N GLY A 87 -9.37 3.21 -18.32
CA GLY A 87 -10.48 3.65 -17.48
C GLY A 87 -10.65 2.71 -16.29
N PHE A 88 -10.30 3.17 -15.09
CA PHE A 88 -10.46 2.39 -13.87
C PHE A 88 -11.75 2.74 -13.14
N PRO A 89 -12.49 1.74 -12.62
CA PRO A 89 -13.71 1.99 -11.85
C PRO A 89 -13.40 2.67 -10.50
N VAL A 90 -14.39 3.39 -9.98
CA VAL A 90 -14.34 3.94 -8.61
C VAL A 90 -14.07 2.81 -7.61
N GLY A 91 -13.23 3.07 -6.62
CA GLY A 91 -12.76 2.07 -5.67
C GLY A 91 -11.49 1.32 -6.10
N THR A 92 -10.97 1.58 -7.30
CA THR A 92 -9.63 1.09 -7.68
C THR A 92 -8.56 1.76 -6.84
N VAL A 93 -7.60 0.98 -6.35
CA VAL A 93 -6.44 1.50 -5.62
C VAL A 93 -5.16 0.98 -6.27
N VAL A 94 -4.28 1.91 -6.58
CA VAL A 94 -2.90 1.61 -6.98
C VAL A 94 -2.00 1.92 -5.80
N SER A 95 -1.18 0.98 -5.37
CA SER A 95 -0.17 1.23 -4.34
C SER A 95 1.24 1.20 -4.90
N LYS A 96 2.13 1.98 -4.29
CA LYS A 96 3.55 1.97 -4.58
C LYS A 96 4.34 2.14 -3.28
N THR A 97 4.94 1.04 -2.81
CA THR A 97 5.80 1.02 -1.63
C THR A 97 7.25 1.18 -2.04
N PHE A 98 7.91 2.21 -1.51
CA PHE A 98 9.33 2.48 -1.69
C PHE A 98 10.12 1.87 -0.55
N PHE A 99 11.19 1.17 -0.87
CA PHE A 99 12.05 0.53 0.11
C PHE A 99 13.47 0.36 -0.41
N TYR A 100 14.40 0.12 0.52
CA TYR A 100 15.78 -0.28 0.22
C TYR A 100 16.08 -1.64 0.85
N ARG A 101 17.06 -2.33 0.30
CA ARG A 101 17.69 -3.45 1.00
C ARG A 101 18.53 -2.92 2.16
N SER A 102 18.42 -3.54 3.32
CA SER A 102 19.16 -3.20 4.53
C SER A 102 19.58 -4.48 5.26
N PRO A 103 20.56 -5.24 4.73
CA PRO A 103 20.90 -6.57 5.22
C PRO A 103 21.29 -6.62 6.69
N ASN A 104 21.78 -5.52 7.23
CA ASN A 104 22.20 -5.36 8.63
C ASN A 104 21.21 -4.53 9.47
N GLY A 105 20.09 -4.08 8.90
CA GLY A 105 19.10 -3.23 9.56
C GLY A 105 19.57 -1.78 9.85
N GLN A 106 20.83 -1.46 9.63
CA GLN A 106 21.43 -0.17 9.99
C GLN A 106 21.66 0.75 8.79
N SER A 107 22.22 0.22 7.72
CA SER A 107 22.52 0.96 6.50
C SER A 107 21.78 0.36 5.30
N VAL A 108 21.59 1.16 4.25
CA VAL A 108 20.92 0.73 3.03
C VAL A 108 21.90 0.45 1.92
N THR A 109 21.58 -0.56 1.12
CA THR A 109 22.33 -0.88 -0.10
C THR A 109 21.63 -0.27 -1.30
N LEU A 110 22.35 0.51 -2.10
CA LEU A 110 21.83 1.09 -3.33
C LEU A 110 21.81 0.02 -4.43
N THR A 111 20.64 -0.40 -4.83
CA THR A 111 20.45 -1.35 -5.93
C THR A 111 19.23 -0.95 -6.75
N SER A 112 19.34 -1.04 -8.06
CA SER A 112 18.22 -0.79 -8.97
C SER A 112 17.48 -2.06 -9.39
N LYS A 113 17.91 -3.23 -8.90
CA LYS A 113 17.36 -4.52 -9.33
C LYS A 113 16.54 -5.17 -8.24
N TRP A 114 15.29 -5.43 -8.57
CA TRP A 114 14.38 -6.28 -7.83
C TRP A 114 13.58 -7.10 -8.85
N ASP A 115 13.42 -8.38 -8.59
CA ASP A 115 12.75 -9.34 -9.48
C ASP A 115 11.21 -9.20 -9.50
N GLY A 116 10.64 -8.40 -8.60
CA GLY A 116 9.20 -8.20 -8.50
C GLY A 116 8.48 -9.28 -7.70
N THR A 117 9.20 -10.22 -7.08
CA THR A 117 8.60 -11.28 -6.26
C THR A 117 8.39 -10.83 -4.82
N LEU A 118 7.43 -11.46 -4.12
CA LEU A 118 7.22 -11.28 -2.68
C LEU A 118 8.18 -12.15 -1.84
N ASP A 119 8.86 -13.09 -2.48
CA ASP A 119 9.85 -13.92 -1.83
C ASP A 119 11.00 -13.04 -1.33
N ASN A 120 11.35 -13.16 -0.07
CA ASN A 120 12.40 -12.35 0.57
C ASN A 120 12.04 -10.90 0.93
N LEU A 121 10.78 -10.56 1.14
CA LEU A 121 10.37 -9.30 1.75
C LEU A 121 10.36 -9.38 3.29
N ASP A 122 11.39 -10.00 3.86
CA ASP A 122 11.71 -9.98 5.29
C ASP A 122 12.02 -8.54 5.73
N VAL A 123 11.18 -7.99 6.59
CA VAL A 123 11.21 -6.57 6.97
C VAL A 123 12.49 -6.21 7.71
N ASP A 124 13.12 -7.14 8.45
CA ASP A 124 14.40 -6.92 9.12
C ASP A 124 15.54 -6.64 8.12
N LYS A 125 15.39 -7.09 6.88
CA LYS A 125 16.34 -6.88 5.79
C LYS A 125 15.94 -5.77 4.83
N LEU A 126 14.89 -5.03 5.18
CA LEU A 126 14.36 -3.93 4.39
C LEU A 126 14.32 -2.63 5.21
N ARG A 127 14.46 -1.53 4.50
CA ARG A 127 14.13 -0.21 5.02
C ARG A 127 12.94 0.31 4.24
N LEU A 128 11.76 0.14 4.80
CA LEU A 128 10.53 0.71 4.25
C LEU A 128 10.53 2.22 4.44
N ILE A 129 10.18 2.96 3.42
CA ILE A 129 10.21 4.44 3.43
C ILE A 129 8.78 4.99 3.42
N GLU A 130 8.06 4.71 2.34
CA GLU A 130 6.77 5.30 2.05
C GLU A 130 5.94 4.33 1.21
N THR A 131 4.64 4.31 1.45
CA THR A 131 3.66 3.74 0.53
C THR A 131 2.74 4.84 0.05
N ARG A 132 2.70 5.08 -1.25
CA ARG A 132 1.74 5.99 -1.88
C ARG A 132 0.57 5.20 -2.42
N LEU A 133 -0.63 5.61 -2.05
CA LEU A 133 -1.86 5.13 -2.66
C LEU A 133 -2.36 6.16 -3.67
N LEU A 134 -2.84 5.68 -4.81
CA LEU A 134 -3.71 6.41 -5.72
C LEU A 134 -5.08 5.75 -5.66
N VAL A 135 -6.05 6.48 -5.18
CA VAL A 135 -7.41 5.99 -4.96
C VAL A 135 -8.34 6.61 -5.98
N ARG A 136 -9.03 5.78 -6.76
CA ARG A 136 -10.02 6.25 -7.73
C ARG A 136 -11.33 6.57 -7.02
N GLN A 137 -11.60 7.84 -6.87
CA GLN A 137 -12.85 8.39 -6.35
C GLN A 137 -13.77 8.80 -7.51
N GLU A 138 -15.01 9.17 -7.22
CA GLU A 138 -15.95 9.67 -8.24
C GLU A 138 -15.45 10.93 -8.93
N THR A 139 -14.79 11.82 -8.18
CA THR A 139 -14.26 13.11 -8.67
C THR A 139 -12.91 13.00 -9.37
N GLY A 140 -12.22 11.86 -9.30
CA GLY A 140 -10.90 11.69 -9.88
C GLY A 140 -9.99 10.76 -9.07
N TRP A 141 -8.69 10.91 -9.25
CA TRP A 141 -7.68 10.19 -8.47
C TRP A 141 -7.19 11.05 -7.30
N GLU A 142 -7.17 10.45 -6.12
CA GLU A 142 -6.61 11.07 -4.92
C GLU A 142 -5.33 10.36 -4.50
N ALA A 143 -4.29 11.14 -4.17
CA ALA A 143 -2.97 10.63 -3.78
C ALA A 143 -2.78 10.73 -2.27
N LEU A 144 -2.44 9.61 -1.64
CA LEU A 144 -2.30 9.49 -0.19
C LEU A 144 -0.91 8.91 0.14
N PRO A 145 0.00 9.71 0.66
CA PRO A 145 1.31 9.24 1.14
C PRO A 145 1.22 8.73 2.57
N TYR A 146 1.71 7.51 2.80
CA TYR A 146 1.86 6.86 4.10
C TYR A 146 3.33 6.62 4.39
N ILE A 147 3.85 7.20 5.47
CA ILE A 147 5.25 7.11 5.87
C ILE A 147 5.44 5.97 6.88
N TRP A 148 6.35 5.04 6.58
CA TRP A 148 6.63 3.88 7.44
C TRP A 148 7.36 4.27 8.72
N ARG A 149 6.81 3.81 9.86
CA ARG A 149 7.36 3.99 11.20
C ARG A 149 7.14 2.71 12.02
N GLY A 150 8.20 1.93 12.21
CA GLY A 150 8.08 0.62 12.84
C GLY A 150 7.35 -0.36 11.93
N ASP A 151 6.30 -0.95 12.43
CA ASP A 151 5.52 -2.02 11.81
C ASP A 151 4.29 -1.54 10.99
N ASP A 152 4.06 -0.23 10.94
CA ASP A 152 2.97 0.34 10.14
C ASP A 152 3.40 1.65 9.43
N ALA A 153 2.56 2.14 8.52
CA ALA A 153 2.75 3.42 7.88
C ALA A 153 1.59 4.37 8.18
N TYR A 154 1.90 5.65 8.32
CA TYR A 154 0.97 6.68 8.78
C TYR A 154 0.76 7.74 7.70
N LEU A 155 -0.49 8.15 7.50
CA LEU A 155 -0.87 9.19 6.53
C LEU A 155 -0.17 10.50 6.85
N LYS A 156 0.55 11.05 5.86
CA LYS A 156 1.27 12.32 6.00
C LYS A 156 1.21 13.14 4.72
N VAL A 157 0.17 13.93 4.59
CA VAL A 157 -0.12 14.73 3.37
C VAL A 157 0.99 15.69 2.99
N THR A 158 1.76 16.18 3.97
CA THR A 158 2.88 17.13 3.73
C THR A 158 4.19 16.46 3.27
N GLY A 159 4.22 15.12 3.18
CA GLY A 159 5.45 14.38 2.93
C GLY A 159 6.44 14.38 4.11
N ASP A 160 7.61 13.77 3.92
CA ASP A 160 8.69 13.74 4.91
C ASP A 160 10.06 13.65 4.22
N LEU A 161 11.10 14.08 4.92
CA LEU A 161 12.50 13.89 4.53
C LEU A 161 13.16 12.91 5.47
N LYS A 162 13.91 11.95 4.94
CA LYS A 162 14.60 10.94 5.71
C LYS A 162 16.01 10.73 5.18
N GLU A 163 16.99 10.99 6.02
CA GLU A 163 18.39 10.65 5.74
C GLU A 163 18.62 9.17 6.04
N LEU A 164 19.33 8.49 5.17
CA LEU A 164 19.64 7.06 5.28
C LEU A 164 21.16 6.86 5.19
N PRO A 165 21.79 6.13 6.13
CA PRO A 165 23.19 5.73 5.99
C PRO A 165 23.31 4.71 4.85
N ILE A 166 24.30 4.91 3.98
CA ILE A 166 24.60 4.08 2.81
C ILE A 166 25.82 3.23 3.09
N THR A 167 25.78 1.96 2.65
CA THR A 167 26.94 1.05 2.58
C THR A 167 27.37 0.79 1.18
#